data_069f05d58bdf944b6e6cc116c1b65cae
#
_entry.id   069f05d58bdf944b6e6cc116c1b65cae
#
_cell.length_a   1.000
_cell.length_b   1.000
_cell.length_c   1.000
_cell.angle_alpha   90.00
_cell.angle_beta   90.00
_cell.angle_gamma   90.00
#
_symmetry.space_group_name_H-M   'P 1'
#
loop_
_entity.id
_entity.type
_entity.pdbx_description
1 polymer ?
#
loop_
_entity_poly.entity_id
_entity_poly.type
_entity_poly.pdbx_seq_one_letter_code
_entity_poly.pdbx_strand_id
1 'polypeptide(L)'
;GVIGAYKHGERIAVLATLEGGDEALAKDIAMHIAATRPECVTEDELSDDLLEREKAIFVEQARESGKPDNIIEKMIVGRMKKFVNEVTLYGQAFVKDPDTTVGALAKSNGAEVKSFVRFEVGEGIEKKEENFAEEVAAQMKG
;
A
#
# COMPACT_ATOMS: atom_id res chain seq x y z
N GLY A 1 17.91 -11.37 3.22
CA GLY A 1 16.80 -10.65 2.63
C GLY A 1 17.16 -10.01 1.30
N VAL A 2 16.15 -9.70 0.54
CA VAL A 2 16.29 -9.05 -0.78
C VAL A 2 15.67 -7.66 -0.70
N ILE A 3 16.38 -6.68 -1.25
CA ILE A 3 15.91 -5.30 -1.29
C ILE A 3 15.61 -4.94 -2.75
N GLY A 4 14.36 -4.52 -3.00
CA GLY A 4 13.96 -3.98 -4.27
C GLY A 4 13.93 -2.46 -4.21
N ALA A 5 14.49 -1.83 -5.22
CA ALA A 5 14.45 -0.37 -5.34
C ALA A 5 13.78 0.01 -6.66
N TYR A 6 12.93 1.01 -6.61
CA TYR A 6 12.28 1.56 -7.80
C TYR A 6 12.29 3.07 -7.73
N LYS A 7 12.62 3.69 -8.83
CA LYS A 7 12.62 5.14 -8.93
C LYS A 7 11.90 5.54 -10.20
N HIS A 8 10.94 6.44 -10.09
CA HIS A 8 10.22 6.97 -11.24
C HIS A 8 10.54 8.47 -11.39
N GLY A 9 11.45 8.78 -12.31
CA GLY A 9 11.96 10.13 -12.45
C GLY A 9 12.69 10.55 -11.17
N GLU A 10 12.62 11.83 -10.84
CA GLU A 10 13.20 12.37 -9.60
C GLU A 10 12.17 12.56 -8.50
N ARG A 11 10.93 12.16 -8.74
CA ARG A 11 9.81 12.46 -7.85
C ARG A 11 9.40 11.31 -6.94
N ILE A 12 9.57 10.08 -7.38
CA ILE A 12 9.13 8.91 -6.61
C ILE A 12 10.29 7.96 -6.41
N ALA A 13 10.49 7.52 -5.18
CA ALA A 13 11.47 6.50 -4.83
C ALA A 13 10.83 5.51 -3.85
N VAL A 14 11.04 4.21 -4.09
CA VAL A 14 10.51 3.14 -3.24
C VAL A 14 11.62 2.16 -2.92
N LEU A 15 11.67 1.74 -1.66
CA LEU A 15 12.51 0.64 -1.20
C LEU A 15 11.60 -0.40 -0.57
N ALA A 16 11.68 -1.64 -1.02
CA ALA A 16 10.93 -2.76 -0.46
C ALA A 16 11.90 -3.84 0.01
N THR A 17 11.72 -4.29 1.23
CA THR A 17 12.55 -5.34 1.84
C THR A 17 11.76 -6.64 1.91
N LEU A 18 12.30 -7.69 1.30
CA LEU A 18 11.68 -9.00 1.23
C LEU A 18 12.55 -10.06 1.89
N GLU A 19 11.91 -11.08 2.46
CA GLU A 19 12.55 -12.34 2.76
C GLU A 19 12.13 -13.35 1.71
N GLY A 20 13.12 -14.01 1.09
CA GLY A 20 12.87 -14.93 -0.01
C GLY A 20 12.60 -14.21 -1.32
N GLY A 21 12.41 -14.98 -2.38
CA GLY A 21 12.23 -14.43 -3.71
C GLY A 21 13.54 -13.97 -4.32
N ASP A 22 13.46 -13.19 -5.37
CA ASP A 22 14.62 -12.67 -6.09
C ASP A 22 14.54 -11.15 -6.28
N GLU A 23 15.58 -10.56 -6.83
CA GLU A 23 15.66 -9.12 -7.06
C GLU A 23 14.62 -8.63 -8.06
N ALA A 24 14.28 -9.44 -9.06
CA ALA A 24 13.27 -9.09 -10.03
C ALA A 24 11.90 -8.96 -9.38
N LEU A 25 11.55 -9.89 -8.49
CA LEU A 25 10.30 -9.82 -7.72
C LEU A 25 10.29 -8.58 -6.82
N ALA A 26 11.38 -8.34 -6.11
CA ALA A 26 11.49 -7.18 -5.21
C ALA A 26 11.32 -5.88 -5.98
N LYS A 27 11.91 -5.77 -7.16
CA LYS A 27 11.79 -4.59 -8.02
C LYS A 27 10.35 -4.41 -8.52
N ASP A 28 9.70 -5.50 -8.93
CA ASP A 28 8.31 -5.46 -9.37
C ASP A 28 7.37 -5.02 -8.26
N ILE A 29 7.60 -5.47 -7.04
CA ILE A 29 6.81 -5.07 -5.88
C ILE A 29 7.07 -3.59 -5.56
N ALA A 30 8.32 -3.15 -5.62
CA ALA A 30 8.65 -1.72 -5.42
C ALA A 30 7.95 -0.83 -6.45
N MET A 31 7.93 -1.25 -7.70
CA MET A 31 7.21 -0.54 -8.75
C MET A 31 5.71 -0.48 -8.48
N HIS A 32 5.12 -1.59 -8.04
CA HIS A 32 3.72 -1.63 -7.65
C HIS A 32 3.41 -0.64 -6.52
N ILE A 33 4.27 -0.59 -5.49
CA ILE A 33 4.12 0.35 -4.37
C ILE A 33 4.16 1.79 -4.87
N ALA A 34 5.06 2.10 -5.80
CA ALA A 34 5.14 3.45 -6.38
C ALA A 34 3.83 3.83 -7.07
N ALA A 35 3.20 2.89 -7.77
CA ALA A 35 1.99 3.14 -8.55
C ALA A 35 0.72 3.22 -7.68
N THR A 36 0.61 2.39 -6.64
CA THR A 36 -0.65 2.19 -5.90
C THR A 36 -0.71 2.81 -4.52
N ARG A 37 0.42 3.24 -3.97
CA ARG A 37 0.52 3.90 -2.65
C ARG A 37 -0.17 3.13 -1.50
N PRO A 38 0.18 1.87 -1.23
CA PRO A 38 -0.40 1.18 -0.10
C PRO A 38 0.02 1.84 1.22
N GLU A 39 -0.87 1.79 2.22
CA GLU A 39 -0.59 2.34 3.55
C GLU A 39 0.37 1.46 4.35
N CYS A 40 0.27 0.14 4.15
CA CYS A 40 1.05 -0.84 4.91
C CYS A 40 1.09 -2.16 4.14
N VAL A 41 1.81 -3.13 4.66
CA VAL A 41 1.93 -4.45 4.02
C VAL A 41 0.67 -5.29 4.26
N THR A 42 0.23 -5.41 5.51
CA THR A 42 -0.90 -6.26 5.90
C THR A 42 -1.92 -5.49 6.71
N GLU A 43 -3.12 -6.06 6.81
CA GLU A 43 -4.24 -5.51 7.59
C GLU A 43 -3.87 -5.26 9.05
N ASP A 44 -3.03 -6.11 9.63
CA ASP A 44 -2.61 -6.00 11.03
C ASP A 44 -1.90 -4.68 11.35
N GLU A 45 -1.32 -4.04 10.34
CA GLU A 45 -0.61 -2.78 10.50
C GLU A 45 -1.52 -1.56 10.44
N LEU A 46 -2.79 -1.73 10.04
CA LEU A 46 -3.75 -0.64 9.99
C LEU A 46 -4.19 -0.25 11.40
N SER A 47 -4.29 1.06 11.67
CA SER A 47 -4.74 1.53 12.97
C SER A 47 -6.25 1.33 13.13
N ASP A 48 -6.70 1.05 14.36
CA ASP A 48 -8.11 0.95 14.67
C ASP A 48 -8.85 2.27 14.39
N ASP A 49 -8.19 3.39 14.66
CA ASP A 49 -8.75 4.72 14.40
C ASP A 49 -9.06 4.94 12.92
N LEU A 50 -8.15 4.50 12.04
CA LEU A 50 -8.38 4.58 10.59
C LEU A 50 -9.57 3.74 10.17
N LEU A 51 -9.64 2.49 10.65
CA LEU A 51 -10.72 1.59 10.33
C LEU A 51 -12.07 2.09 10.82
N GLU A 52 -12.12 2.61 12.04
CA GLU A 52 -13.35 3.17 12.61
C GLU A 52 -13.81 4.42 11.86
N ARG A 53 -12.88 5.27 11.48
CA ARG A 53 -13.18 6.50 10.71
C ARG A 53 -13.79 6.16 9.36
N GLU A 54 -13.18 5.23 8.64
CA GLU A 54 -13.70 4.79 7.34
C GLU A 54 -15.04 4.10 7.48
N LYS A 55 -15.20 3.27 8.50
CA LYS A 55 -16.46 2.60 8.78
C LYS A 55 -17.58 3.61 9.04
N ALA A 56 -17.30 4.67 9.82
CA ALA A 56 -18.28 5.71 10.11
C ALA A 56 -18.75 6.40 8.82
N ILE A 57 -17.84 6.67 7.90
CA ILE A 57 -18.17 7.26 6.58
C ILE A 57 -19.09 6.32 5.79
N PHE A 58 -18.76 5.03 5.74
CA PHE A 58 -19.56 4.05 5.00
C PHE A 58 -20.94 3.85 5.62
N VAL A 59 -21.04 3.86 6.95
CA VAL A 59 -22.32 3.78 7.67
C VAL A 59 -23.23 4.94 7.27
N GLU A 60 -22.69 6.16 7.29
CA GLU A 60 -23.44 7.36 6.92
C GLU A 60 -23.91 7.30 5.47
N GLN A 61 -23.03 6.94 4.54
CA GLN A 61 -23.38 6.77 3.13
C GLN A 61 -24.44 5.71 2.92
N ALA A 62 -24.33 4.58 3.64
CA ALA A 62 -25.30 3.50 3.53
C ALA A 62 -26.68 3.90 4.06
N ARG A 63 -26.74 4.67 5.14
CA ARG A 63 -28.00 5.19 5.68
C ARG A 63 -28.71 6.11 4.71
N GLU A 64 -27.96 6.94 4.01
CA GLU A 64 -28.50 7.84 2.98
C GLU A 64 -29.14 7.07 1.83
N SER A 65 -28.76 5.81 1.60
CA SER A 65 -29.35 4.98 0.55
C SER A 65 -30.79 4.56 0.83
N GLY A 66 -31.25 4.68 2.06
CA GLY A 66 -32.62 4.31 2.46
C GLY A 66 -32.91 2.81 2.47
N LYS A 67 -31.89 1.97 2.42
CA LYS A 67 -32.05 0.51 2.42
C LYS A 67 -32.29 -0.04 3.82
N PRO A 68 -32.89 -1.25 3.94
CA PRO A 68 -33.09 -1.89 5.24
C PRO A 68 -31.79 -2.14 6.01
N ASP A 69 -31.84 -2.15 7.33
CA ASP A 69 -30.67 -2.28 8.20
C ASP A 69 -29.84 -3.53 7.91
N ASN A 70 -30.46 -4.67 7.64
CA ASN A 70 -29.74 -5.91 7.32
C ASN A 70 -28.94 -5.79 6.00
N ILE A 71 -29.45 -5.06 5.05
CA ILE A 71 -28.74 -4.77 3.78
C ILE A 71 -27.58 -3.82 4.05
N ILE A 72 -27.81 -2.77 4.86
CA ILE A 72 -26.80 -1.79 5.24
C ILE A 72 -25.62 -2.48 5.92
N GLU A 73 -25.87 -3.40 6.86
CA GLU A 73 -24.81 -4.15 7.54
C GLU A 73 -23.94 -4.93 6.55
N LYS A 74 -24.55 -5.61 5.58
CA LYS A 74 -23.82 -6.34 4.54
C LYS A 74 -23.01 -5.41 3.65
N MET A 75 -23.56 -4.26 3.31
CA MET A 75 -22.86 -3.25 2.51
C MET A 75 -21.62 -2.74 3.24
N ILE A 76 -21.74 -2.46 4.54
CA ILE A 76 -20.63 -1.97 5.35
C ILE A 76 -19.51 -3.01 5.43
N VAL A 77 -19.84 -4.28 5.68
CA VAL A 77 -18.85 -5.36 5.72
C VAL A 77 -18.12 -5.47 4.39
N GLY A 78 -18.84 -5.45 3.27
CA GLY A 78 -18.25 -5.51 1.93
C GLY A 78 -17.36 -4.32 1.63
N ARG A 79 -17.80 -3.12 1.99
CA ARG A 79 -17.04 -1.89 1.79
C ARG A 79 -15.76 -1.84 2.63
N MET A 80 -15.84 -2.28 3.88
CA MET A 80 -14.67 -2.33 4.76
C MET A 80 -13.64 -3.32 4.25
N LYS A 81 -14.08 -4.49 3.79
CA LYS A 81 -13.19 -5.49 3.19
C LYS A 81 -12.50 -4.93 1.94
N LYS A 82 -13.25 -4.27 1.09
CA LYS A 82 -12.72 -3.63 -0.11
C LYS A 82 -11.71 -2.55 0.25
N PHE A 83 -12.02 -1.70 1.22
CA PHE A 83 -11.12 -0.66 1.69
C PHE A 83 -9.79 -1.25 2.18
N VAL A 84 -9.85 -2.27 3.05
CA VAL A 84 -8.65 -2.94 3.55
C VAL A 84 -7.80 -3.49 2.39
N ASN A 85 -8.43 -4.13 1.41
CA ASN A 85 -7.72 -4.66 0.25
C ASN A 85 -7.11 -3.57 -0.64
N GLU A 86 -7.72 -2.39 -0.68
CA GLU A 86 -7.22 -1.27 -1.48
C GLU A 86 -6.01 -0.57 -0.83
N VAL A 87 -5.92 -0.58 0.49
CA VAL A 87 -4.88 0.16 1.22
C VAL A 87 -3.74 -0.71 1.72
N THR A 88 -3.87 -2.03 1.69
CA THR A 88 -2.79 -2.94 2.08
C THR A 88 -2.08 -3.47 0.83
N LEU A 89 -0.76 -3.55 0.91
CA LEU A 89 0.05 -4.07 -0.20
C LEU A 89 -0.41 -5.47 -0.61
N TYR A 90 -0.59 -6.36 0.36
CA TYR A 90 -0.95 -7.75 0.08
C TYR A 90 -2.37 -7.91 -0.48
N GLY A 91 -3.28 -7.01 -0.14
CA GLY A 91 -4.66 -7.05 -0.62
C GLY A 91 -4.85 -6.45 -2.01
N GLN A 92 -3.91 -5.66 -2.49
CA GLN A 92 -4.02 -5.01 -3.78
C GLN A 92 -3.80 -5.96 -4.94
N ALA A 93 -4.52 -5.75 -6.04
CA ALA A 93 -4.26 -6.44 -7.30
C ALA A 93 -2.91 -5.97 -7.86
N PHE A 94 -2.07 -6.92 -8.28
CA PHE A 94 -0.75 -6.59 -8.80
C PHE A 94 -0.86 -5.84 -10.13
N VAL A 95 -0.12 -4.74 -10.27
CA VAL A 95 -0.24 -3.86 -11.45
C VAL A 95 0.11 -4.54 -12.76
N LYS A 96 1.04 -5.50 -12.74
CA LYS A 96 1.42 -6.25 -13.93
C LYS A 96 0.48 -7.42 -14.24
N ASP A 97 -0.27 -7.88 -13.25
CA ASP A 97 -1.22 -8.98 -13.39
C ASP A 97 -2.37 -8.79 -12.41
N PRO A 98 -3.41 -8.02 -12.79
CA PRO A 98 -4.51 -7.70 -11.90
C PRO A 98 -5.36 -8.88 -11.42
N ASP A 99 -5.20 -10.05 -12.04
CA ASP A 99 -5.89 -11.26 -11.60
C ASP A 99 -5.25 -11.89 -10.36
N THR A 100 -4.06 -11.41 -10.00
CA THR A 100 -3.29 -11.91 -8.86
C THR A 100 -3.08 -10.79 -7.86
N THR A 101 -3.27 -11.07 -6.55
CA THR A 101 -2.92 -10.09 -5.51
C THR A 101 -1.42 -10.11 -5.25
N VAL A 102 -0.89 -9.01 -4.72
CA VAL A 102 0.53 -8.95 -4.35
C VAL A 102 0.87 -10.02 -3.31
N GLY A 103 -0.03 -10.25 -2.34
CA GLY A 103 0.14 -11.30 -1.34
C GLY A 103 0.26 -12.69 -1.94
N ALA A 104 -0.60 -13.01 -2.91
CA ALA A 104 -0.56 -14.28 -3.61
C ALA A 104 0.72 -14.42 -4.45
N LEU A 105 1.14 -13.35 -5.11
CA LEU A 105 2.37 -13.31 -5.89
C LEU A 105 3.59 -13.59 -4.99
N ALA A 106 3.69 -12.91 -3.87
CA ALA A 106 4.79 -13.12 -2.92
C ALA A 106 4.81 -14.57 -2.42
N LYS A 107 3.66 -15.09 -2.02
CA LYS A 107 3.52 -16.45 -1.52
C LYS A 107 3.94 -17.48 -2.57
N SER A 108 3.53 -17.30 -3.82
CA SER A 108 3.86 -18.23 -4.91
C SER A 108 5.35 -18.24 -5.24
N ASN A 109 6.08 -17.18 -4.89
CA ASN A 109 7.53 -17.08 -5.08
C ASN A 109 8.31 -17.40 -3.79
N GLY A 110 7.64 -17.88 -2.75
CA GLY A 110 8.28 -18.18 -1.47
C GLY A 110 8.84 -16.95 -0.77
N ALA A 111 8.24 -15.79 -1.01
CA ALA A 111 8.70 -14.51 -0.49
C ALA A 111 7.72 -13.90 0.50
N GLU A 112 8.24 -13.06 1.37
CA GLU A 112 7.44 -12.27 2.31
C GLU A 112 7.96 -10.83 2.30
N VAL A 113 7.07 -9.86 2.12
CA VAL A 113 7.45 -8.46 2.22
C VAL A 113 7.50 -8.07 3.69
N LYS A 114 8.66 -7.65 4.14
CA LYS A 114 8.86 -7.26 5.55
C LYS A 114 8.51 -5.79 5.78
N SER A 115 8.92 -4.92 4.87
CA SER A 115 8.66 -3.50 4.98
C SER A 115 8.85 -2.82 3.63
N PHE A 116 8.34 -1.62 3.53
CA PHE A 116 8.64 -0.75 2.39
C PHE A 116 8.64 0.70 2.84
N VAL A 117 9.31 1.52 2.04
CA VAL A 117 9.33 2.97 2.21
C VAL A 117 9.05 3.60 0.85
N ARG A 118 8.15 4.57 0.81
CA ARG A 118 7.82 5.29 -0.40
C ARG A 118 7.96 6.78 -0.16
N PHE A 119 8.71 7.44 -1.03
CA PHE A 119 8.90 8.88 -1.01
C PHE A 119 8.39 9.49 -2.30
N GLU A 120 7.67 10.60 -2.19
CA GLU A 120 7.23 11.36 -3.35
C GLU A 120 7.49 12.83 -3.09
N VAL A 121 8.26 13.45 -3.98
CA VAL A 121 8.64 14.87 -3.88
C VAL A 121 7.57 15.71 -4.57
N GLY A 122 7.20 16.82 -3.94
CA GLY A 122 6.28 17.78 -4.54
C GLY A 122 4.82 17.62 -4.14
N GLU A 123 4.50 16.66 -3.29
CA GLU A 123 3.17 16.54 -2.71
C GLU A 123 3.17 17.09 -1.28
N GLY A 124 2.36 18.09 -1.00
CA GLY A 124 2.21 18.63 0.33
C GLY A 124 3.27 19.65 0.72
N ILE A 125 4.00 19.41 1.80
CA ILE A 125 4.95 20.35 2.37
C ILE A 125 6.31 20.25 1.68
N GLU A 126 6.49 21.02 0.63
CA GLU A 126 7.65 20.97 -0.25
C GLU A 126 9.00 21.02 0.45
N LYS A 127 9.19 21.94 1.39
CA LYS A 127 10.49 22.10 2.07
C LYS A 127 10.88 20.93 2.95
N LYS A 128 9.92 20.29 3.61
CA LYS A 128 10.19 19.10 4.43
C LYS A 128 10.54 17.90 3.58
N GLU A 129 9.86 17.75 2.45
CA GLU A 129 10.11 16.65 1.53
C GLU A 129 11.44 16.80 0.82
N GLU A 130 11.83 18.02 0.43
CA GLU A 130 13.13 18.29 -0.15
C GLU A 130 14.26 17.92 0.80
N ASN A 131 14.19 18.34 2.06
CA ASN A 131 15.18 18.00 3.07
C ASN A 131 15.28 16.51 3.30
N PHE A 132 14.13 15.84 3.32
CA PHE A 132 14.07 14.40 3.52
C PHE A 132 14.66 13.65 2.32
N ALA A 133 14.33 14.09 1.10
CA ALA A 133 14.89 13.51 -0.12
C ALA A 133 16.41 13.69 -0.20
N GLU A 134 16.92 14.84 0.23
CA GLU A 134 18.34 15.10 0.30
C GLU A 134 19.04 14.18 1.31
N GLU A 135 18.43 13.97 2.48
CA GLU A 135 18.96 13.05 3.49
C GLU A 135 19.02 11.62 2.95
N VAL A 136 17.97 11.16 2.30
CA VAL A 136 17.94 9.83 1.70
C VAL A 136 19.01 9.72 0.61
N ALA A 137 19.12 10.70 -0.26
CA ALA A 137 20.13 10.72 -1.31
C ALA A 137 21.55 10.70 -0.73
N ALA A 138 21.79 11.45 0.35
CA ALA A 138 23.07 11.46 1.04
C ALA A 138 23.40 10.11 1.64
N GLN A 139 22.43 9.42 2.24
CA GLN A 139 22.60 8.09 2.79
C GLN A 139 22.85 7.05 1.71
N MET A 140 22.22 7.18 0.56
CA MET A 140 22.42 6.26 -0.56
C MET A 140 23.78 6.42 -1.22
N LYS A 141 24.38 7.59 -1.14
CA LYS A 141 25.73 7.86 -1.67
C LYS A 141 26.83 7.46 -0.72
N GLY A 142 26.51 7.34 0.53
CA GLY A 142 27.46 6.92 1.57
C GLY A 142 27.54 5.43 1.69
#